data_109873564f2eb9189a46e4eb301f1cf8
#
_entry.id   109873564f2eb9189a46e4eb301f1cf8
#
_cell.length_a   1.000
_cell.length_b   1.000
_cell.length_c   1.000
_cell.angle_alpha   90.00
_cell.angle_beta   90.00
_cell.angle_gamma   90.00
#
_symmetry.space_group_name_H-M   'P 1'
#
loop_
_entity.id
_entity.type
_entity.pdbx_description
1 polymer ?
#
loop_
_entity_poly.entity_id
_entity_poly.type
_entity_poly.pdbx_seq_one_letter_code
_entity_poly.pdbx_strand_id
1 'polypeptide(L)'
;NSSIEVLSAEFDTLREKASESAKAVAQTDSILKYIQNVATQMTLLGFNASIEAKHVGEAGAGFNVIAQEVRQLAEQTSNQTRSIEDVLGSVRSSISAIDKEITLAVGKIETNIATVKSLSSKIAQTSEKIDKISKNQN
;
A
#
# COMPACT_ATOMS: atom_id res chain seq x y z
N ASN A 1 15.96 -21.65 17.58
CA ASN A 1 14.65 -22.30 17.48
C ASN A 1 14.11 -22.14 16.06
N SER A 2 13.94 -23.25 15.31
CA SER A 2 13.58 -23.27 13.89
C SER A 2 12.21 -22.59 13.62
N SER A 3 11.26 -22.67 14.53
CA SER A 3 9.95 -22.02 14.41
C SER A 3 10.07 -20.50 14.39
N ILE A 4 10.95 -19.93 15.21
CA ILE A 4 11.20 -18.49 15.29
C ILE A 4 11.92 -18.02 14.02
N GLU A 5 12.88 -18.79 13.52
CA GLU A 5 13.59 -18.49 12.27
C GLU A 5 12.65 -18.48 11.06
N VAL A 6 11.75 -19.47 10.97
CA VAL A 6 10.73 -19.54 9.91
C VAL A 6 9.79 -18.34 10.01
N LEU A 7 9.32 -17.99 11.19
CA LEU A 7 8.42 -16.85 11.42
C LEU A 7 9.10 -15.53 11.06
N SER A 8 10.37 -15.36 11.43
CA SER A 8 11.17 -14.18 11.07
C SER A 8 11.33 -14.04 9.56
N ALA A 9 11.58 -15.15 8.85
CA ALA A 9 11.67 -15.16 7.38
C ALA A 9 10.32 -14.81 6.73
N GLU A 10 9.21 -15.27 7.29
CA GLU A 10 7.86 -14.92 6.83
C GLU A 10 7.59 -13.41 6.97
N PHE A 11 7.99 -12.79 8.07
CA PHE A 11 7.85 -11.34 8.25
C PHE A 11 8.73 -10.54 7.28
N ASP A 12 9.94 -11.00 6.98
CA ASP A 12 10.79 -10.37 5.98
C ASP A 12 10.14 -10.43 4.59
N THR A 13 9.53 -11.56 4.24
CA THR A 13 8.77 -11.73 2.99
C THR A 13 7.56 -10.77 2.94
N LEU A 14 6.83 -10.62 4.04
CA LEU A 14 5.71 -9.70 4.13
C LEU A 14 6.14 -8.25 3.97
N ARG A 15 7.26 -7.85 4.54
CA ARG A 15 7.84 -6.52 4.35
C ARG A 15 8.19 -6.24 2.89
N GLU A 16 8.78 -7.23 2.23
CA GLU A 16 9.12 -7.14 0.81
C GLU A 16 7.86 -6.95 -0.04
N LYS A 17 6.82 -7.75 0.21
CA LYS A 17 5.53 -7.63 -0.48
C LYS A 17 4.85 -6.29 -0.21
N ALA A 18 4.89 -5.79 1.01
CA ALA A 18 4.37 -4.47 1.33
C ALA A 18 5.12 -3.36 0.60
N SER A 19 6.44 -3.46 0.48
CA SER A 19 7.28 -2.53 -0.28
C SER A 19 6.95 -2.56 -1.77
N GLU A 20 6.77 -3.75 -2.36
CA GLU A 20 6.35 -3.92 -3.75
C GLU A 20 4.97 -3.30 -3.99
N SER A 21 4.03 -3.52 -3.08
CA SER A 21 2.70 -2.93 -3.14
C SER A 21 2.75 -1.39 -3.07
N ALA A 22 3.61 -0.83 -2.22
CA ALA A 22 3.81 0.60 -2.13
C ALA A 22 4.35 1.20 -3.44
N LYS A 23 5.27 0.49 -4.11
CA LYS A 23 5.78 0.88 -5.43
C LYS A 23 4.70 0.84 -6.50
N ALA A 24 3.86 -0.19 -6.50
CA ALA A 24 2.74 -0.32 -7.43
C ALA A 24 1.73 0.82 -7.24
N VAL A 25 1.44 1.20 -6.02
CA VAL A 25 0.58 2.35 -5.70
C VAL A 25 1.19 3.65 -6.23
N ALA A 26 2.48 3.87 -6.03
CA ALA A 26 3.18 5.06 -6.53
C ALA A 26 3.15 5.14 -8.06
N GLN A 27 3.34 4.02 -8.75
CA GLN A 27 3.24 3.95 -10.22
C GLN A 27 1.83 4.26 -10.69
N THR A 28 0.82 3.72 -10.01
CA THR A 28 -0.60 3.97 -10.34
C THR A 28 -0.93 5.44 -10.13
N ASP A 29 -0.43 6.07 -9.08
CA ASP A 29 -0.60 7.50 -8.83
C ASP A 29 -0.05 8.35 -9.99
N SER A 30 1.11 7.99 -10.52
CA SER A 30 1.69 8.65 -11.70
C SER A 30 0.82 8.50 -12.94
N ILE A 31 0.24 7.31 -13.15
CA ILE A 31 -0.68 7.04 -14.26
C ILE A 31 -1.95 7.89 -14.11
N LEU A 32 -2.48 8.00 -12.89
CA LEU A 32 -3.67 8.82 -12.63
C LEU A 32 -3.42 10.30 -12.92
N LYS A 33 -2.25 10.82 -12.58
CA LYS A 33 -1.86 12.20 -12.92
C LYS A 33 -1.82 12.41 -14.43
N TYR A 34 -1.31 11.45 -15.16
CA TYR A 34 -1.31 11.48 -16.63
C TYR A 34 -2.75 11.50 -17.18
N ILE A 35 -3.61 10.61 -16.68
CA ILE A 35 -5.02 10.55 -17.09
C ILE A 35 -5.74 11.87 -16.78
N GLN A 36 -5.47 12.46 -15.62
CA GLN A 36 -6.03 13.76 -15.23
C GLN A 36 -5.60 14.86 -16.22
N ASN A 37 -4.34 14.86 -16.63
CA ASN A 37 -3.85 15.80 -17.64
C ASN A 37 -4.54 15.60 -18.98
N VAL A 38 -4.70 14.36 -19.42
CA VAL A 38 -5.41 14.03 -20.67
C VAL A 38 -6.85 14.50 -20.60
N ALA A 39 -7.55 14.26 -19.48
CA ALA A 39 -8.93 14.73 -19.29
C ALA A 39 -9.02 16.27 -19.37
N THR A 40 -8.08 16.98 -18.77
CA THR A 40 -7.99 18.44 -18.86
C THR A 40 -7.81 18.91 -20.32
N GLN A 41 -6.90 18.27 -21.06
CA GLN A 41 -6.67 18.56 -22.47
C GLN A 41 -7.91 18.27 -23.31
N MET A 42 -8.61 17.18 -23.04
CA MET A 42 -9.86 16.84 -23.74
C MET A 42 -10.96 17.87 -23.46
N THR A 43 -11.04 18.39 -22.25
CA THR A 43 -11.96 19.48 -21.90
C THR A 43 -11.67 20.72 -22.75
N LEU A 44 -10.40 21.10 -22.87
CA LEU A 44 -9.98 22.23 -23.68
C LEU A 44 -10.25 21.98 -25.18
N LEU A 45 -9.94 20.78 -25.65
CA LEU A 45 -10.20 20.38 -27.02
C LEU A 45 -11.69 20.45 -27.36
N GLY A 46 -12.53 19.91 -26.50
CA GLY A 46 -13.99 19.96 -26.66
C GLY A 46 -14.51 21.39 -26.64
N PHE A 47 -13.96 22.24 -25.76
CA PHE A 47 -14.29 23.65 -25.73
C PHE A 47 -13.94 24.36 -27.02
N ASN A 48 -12.73 24.18 -27.50
CA ASN A 48 -12.28 24.78 -28.77
C ASN A 48 -13.10 24.28 -29.97
N ALA A 49 -13.38 22.97 -29.99
CA ALA A 49 -14.24 22.39 -31.05
C ALA A 49 -15.65 22.95 -31.01
N SER A 50 -16.20 23.21 -29.81
CA SER A 50 -17.52 23.83 -29.65
C SER A 50 -17.55 25.26 -30.16
N ILE A 51 -16.48 26.05 -29.93
CA ILE A 51 -16.33 27.40 -30.46
C ILE A 51 -16.28 27.36 -31.98
N GLU A 52 -15.45 26.48 -32.53
CA GLU A 52 -15.30 26.36 -33.98
C GLU A 52 -16.59 25.90 -34.67
N ALA A 53 -17.31 24.97 -34.04
CA ALA A 53 -18.61 24.49 -34.49
C ALA A 53 -19.65 25.65 -34.59
N LYS A 54 -19.65 26.53 -33.60
CA LYS A 54 -20.52 27.73 -33.58
C LYS A 54 -20.10 28.75 -34.67
N HIS A 55 -18.82 28.85 -34.95
CA HIS A 55 -18.29 29.75 -35.99
C HIS A 55 -18.79 29.37 -37.39
N VAL A 56 -18.96 28.06 -37.61
CA VAL A 56 -19.44 27.54 -38.91
C VAL A 56 -20.98 27.71 -39.08
N GLY A 57 -21.69 28.02 -37.99
CA GLY A 57 -23.14 28.22 -38.01
C GLY A 57 -23.93 26.92 -37.98
N GLU A 58 -25.04 26.83 -38.67
CA GLU A 58 -25.95 25.67 -38.65
C GLU A 58 -25.27 24.38 -39.11
N ALA A 59 -24.33 24.46 -40.05
CA ALA A 59 -23.56 23.31 -40.53
C ALA A 59 -22.70 22.67 -39.42
N GLY A 60 -22.36 23.42 -38.37
CA GLY A 60 -21.57 22.96 -37.22
C GLY A 60 -22.37 22.35 -36.07
N ALA A 61 -23.71 22.35 -36.16
CA ALA A 61 -24.57 21.90 -35.04
C ALA A 61 -24.28 20.46 -34.57
N GLY A 62 -24.05 19.53 -35.51
CA GLY A 62 -23.69 18.14 -35.22
C GLY A 62 -22.33 18.04 -34.56
N PHE A 63 -21.34 18.79 -34.98
CA PHE A 63 -20.02 18.87 -34.38
C PHE A 63 -20.03 19.45 -32.97
N ASN A 64 -20.93 20.43 -32.74
CA ASN A 64 -21.09 21.00 -31.39
C ASN A 64 -21.62 19.96 -30.38
N VAL A 65 -22.54 19.11 -30.80
CA VAL A 65 -23.04 18.01 -29.98
C VAL A 65 -21.89 17.06 -29.59
N ILE A 66 -21.06 16.68 -30.54
CA ILE A 66 -19.87 15.83 -30.32
C ILE A 66 -18.90 16.54 -29.37
N ALA A 67 -18.64 17.81 -29.56
CA ALA A 67 -17.74 18.59 -28.73
C ALA A 67 -18.22 18.66 -27.27
N GLN A 68 -19.53 18.80 -27.06
CA GLN A 68 -20.14 18.75 -25.74
C GLN A 68 -20.01 17.38 -25.09
N GLU A 69 -20.22 16.32 -25.87
CA GLU A 69 -20.04 14.92 -25.39
C GLU A 69 -18.59 14.66 -24.98
N VAL A 70 -17.61 15.13 -25.77
CA VAL A 70 -16.18 15.02 -25.42
C VAL A 70 -15.89 15.72 -24.09
N ARG A 71 -16.44 16.88 -23.85
CA ARG A 71 -16.28 17.62 -22.59
C ARG A 71 -16.91 16.87 -21.43
N GLN A 72 -18.08 16.31 -21.60
CA GLN A 72 -18.77 15.51 -20.59
C GLN A 72 -17.98 14.26 -20.22
N LEU A 73 -17.47 13.55 -21.22
CA LEU A 73 -16.61 12.38 -20.99
C LEU A 73 -15.31 12.74 -20.27
N ALA A 74 -14.72 13.89 -20.61
CA ALA A 74 -13.53 14.38 -19.92
C ALA A 74 -13.81 14.69 -18.45
N GLU A 75 -14.95 15.30 -18.14
CA GLU A 75 -15.38 15.56 -16.76
C GLU A 75 -15.62 14.28 -15.99
N GLN A 76 -16.31 13.32 -16.59
CA GLN A 76 -16.53 12.00 -15.98
C GLN A 76 -15.20 11.29 -15.71
N THR A 77 -14.27 11.35 -16.65
CA THR A 77 -12.92 10.77 -16.50
C THR A 77 -12.18 11.42 -15.35
N SER A 78 -12.22 12.74 -15.24
CA SER A 78 -11.62 13.48 -14.13
C SER A 78 -12.21 13.06 -12.78
N ASN A 79 -13.53 12.92 -12.69
CA ASN A 79 -14.21 12.50 -11.47
C ASN A 79 -13.85 11.07 -11.08
N GLN A 80 -13.80 10.16 -12.04
CA GLN A 80 -13.38 8.77 -11.80
C GLN A 80 -11.93 8.69 -11.34
N THR A 81 -11.06 9.48 -11.92
CA THR A 81 -9.65 9.55 -11.52
C THR A 81 -9.50 9.98 -10.05
N ARG A 82 -10.28 10.97 -9.61
CA ARG A 82 -10.29 11.39 -8.20
C ARG A 82 -10.78 10.28 -7.27
N SER A 83 -11.80 9.53 -7.69
CA SER A 83 -12.29 8.38 -6.92
C SER A 83 -11.22 7.31 -6.76
N ILE A 84 -10.45 7.05 -7.80
CA ILE A 84 -9.33 6.10 -7.75
C ILE A 84 -8.21 6.63 -6.84
N GLU A 85 -7.92 7.91 -6.87
CA GLU A 85 -6.95 8.54 -5.95
C GLU A 85 -7.35 8.33 -4.49
N ASP A 86 -8.63 8.45 -4.16
CA ASP A 86 -9.15 8.19 -2.81
C ASP A 86 -8.96 6.73 -2.40
N VAL A 87 -9.22 5.79 -3.31
CA VAL A 87 -8.98 4.36 -3.08
C VAL A 87 -7.49 4.09 -2.85
N LEU A 88 -6.62 4.69 -3.64
CA LEU A 88 -5.17 4.56 -3.47
C LEU A 88 -4.69 5.12 -2.12
N GLY A 89 -5.29 6.21 -1.65
CA GLY A 89 -5.04 6.75 -0.32
C GLY A 89 -5.36 5.73 0.77
N SER A 90 -6.48 5.03 0.65
CA SER A 90 -6.87 3.94 1.57
C SER A 90 -5.90 2.77 1.52
N VAL A 91 -5.45 2.40 0.32
CA VAL A 91 -4.45 1.33 0.14
C VAL A 91 -3.12 1.72 0.78
N ARG A 92 -2.65 2.95 0.62
CA ARG A 92 -1.43 3.45 1.28
C ARG A 92 -1.54 3.35 2.80
N SER A 93 -2.69 3.74 3.36
CA SER A 93 -2.93 3.63 4.81
C SER A 93 -2.88 2.19 5.28
N SER A 94 -3.45 1.26 4.52
CA SER A 94 -3.41 -0.18 4.82
C SER A 94 -1.99 -0.73 4.78
N ILE A 95 -1.19 -0.35 3.79
CA ILE A 95 0.22 -0.76 3.68
C ILE A 95 1.03 -0.24 4.87
N SER A 96 0.81 1.02 5.26
CA SER A 96 1.45 1.61 6.43
C SER A 96 1.08 0.88 7.73
N ALA A 97 -0.20 0.51 7.89
CA ALA A 97 -0.67 -0.26 9.03
C ALA A 97 -0.04 -1.66 9.09
N ILE A 98 0.08 -2.33 7.96
CA ILE A 98 0.76 -3.63 7.84
C ILE A 98 2.22 -3.51 8.29
N ASP A 99 2.93 -2.49 7.83
CA ASP A 99 4.33 -2.26 8.22
C ASP A 99 4.48 -2.06 9.73
N LYS A 100 3.59 -1.29 10.34
CA LYS A 100 3.57 -1.10 11.80
C LYS A 100 3.29 -2.40 12.55
N GLU A 101 2.34 -3.20 12.07
CA GLU A 101 2.01 -4.50 12.67
C GLU A 101 3.20 -5.48 12.59
N ILE A 102 3.90 -5.50 11.46
CA ILE A 102 5.10 -6.32 11.28
C ILE A 102 6.19 -5.89 12.27
N THR A 103 6.43 -4.59 12.40
CA THR A 103 7.41 -4.04 13.34
C THR A 103 7.08 -4.44 14.79
N LEU A 104 5.82 -4.36 15.19
CA LEU A 104 5.37 -4.80 16.52
C LEU A 104 5.54 -6.30 16.71
N ALA A 105 5.19 -7.10 15.71
CA ALA A 105 5.32 -8.57 15.76
C ALA A 105 6.79 -9.01 15.87
N VAL A 106 7.68 -8.37 15.12
CA VAL A 106 9.13 -8.62 15.19
C VAL A 106 9.66 -8.26 16.60
N GLY A 107 9.21 -7.15 17.17
CA GLY A 107 9.57 -6.77 18.54
C GLY A 107 9.11 -7.80 19.58
N LYS A 108 7.92 -8.36 19.43
CA LYS A 108 7.40 -9.44 20.29
C LYS A 108 8.24 -10.71 20.17
N ILE A 109 8.67 -11.07 18.98
CA ILE A 109 9.55 -12.21 18.73
C ILE A 109 10.88 -12.02 19.44
N GLU A 110 11.49 -10.85 19.33
CA GLU A 110 12.75 -10.51 20.01
C GLU A 110 12.61 -10.62 21.54
N THR A 111 11.50 -10.12 22.08
CA THR A 111 11.19 -10.24 23.52
C THR A 111 11.02 -11.70 23.92
N ASN A 112 10.33 -12.50 23.13
CA ASN A 112 10.16 -13.94 23.39
C ASN A 112 11.48 -14.69 23.36
N ILE A 113 12.37 -14.37 22.43
CA ILE A 113 13.72 -14.96 22.36
C ILE A 113 14.48 -14.65 23.65
N ALA A 114 14.48 -13.41 24.11
CA ALA A 114 15.14 -13.00 25.34
C ALA A 114 14.56 -13.73 26.57
N THR A 115 13.22 -13.87 26.63
CA THR A 115 12.54 -14.58 27.71
C THR A 115 12.92 -16.07 27.72
N VAL A 116 12.95 -16.73 26.56
CA VAL A 116 13.35 -18.14 26.43
C VAL A 116 14.78 -18.34 26.87
N LYS A 117 15.70 -17.46 26.47
CA LYS A 117 17.11 -17.51 26.90
C LYS A 117 17.25 -17.37 28.41
N SER A 118 16.54 -16.42 29.02
CA SER A 118 16.54 -16.20 30.45
C SER A 118 16.00 -17.43 31.22
N LEU A 119 14.91 -18.01 30.71
CA LEU A 119 14.30 -19.20 31.30
C LEU A 119 15.24 -20.42 31.23
N SER A 120 15.87 -20.62 30.08
CA SER A 120 16.86 -21.70 29.87
C SER A 120 18.03 -21.58 30.85
N SER A 121 18.53 -20.36 31.08
CA SER A 121 19.59 -20.09 32.05
C SER A 121 19.13 -20.42 33.49
N LYS A 122 17.93 -20.04 33.85
CA LYS A 122 17.36 -20.35 35.20
C LYS A 122 17.16 -21.85 35.40
N ILE A 123 16.72 -22.57 34.37
CA ILE A 123 16.57 -24.03 34.42
C ILE A 123 17.93 -24.69 34.62
N ALA A 124 18.97 -24.27 33.89
CA ALA A 124 20.31 -24.78 34.06
C ALA A 124 20.85 -24.56 35.46
N GLN A 125 20.67 -23.38 36.04
CA GLN A 125 21.07 -23.07 37.42
C GLN A 125 20.32 -23.92 38.44
N THR A 126 19.04 -24.11 38.27
CA THR A 126 18.21 -24.96 39.16
C THR A 126 18.65 -26.43 39.09
N SER A 127 18.91 -26.93 37.88
CA SER A 127 19.43 -28.29 37.68
C SER A 127 20.77 -28.51 38.39
N GLU A 128 21.68 -27.55 38.29
CA GLU A 128 22.98 -27.60 39.00
C GLU A 128 22.81 -27.64 40.54
N LYS A 129 21.88 -26.81 41.05
CA LYS A 129 21.58 -26.79 42.50
C LYS A 129 21.02 -28.13 43.00
N ILE A 130 20.12 -28.74 42.23
CA ILE A 130 19.55 -30.04 42.51
C ILE A 130 20.64 -31.12 42.57
N ASP A 131 21.55 -31.11 41.58
CA ASP A 131 22.66 -32.07 41.52
C ASP A 131 23.59 -31.93 42.73
N LYS A 132 23.90 -30.70 43.17
CA LYS A 132 24.70 -30.44 44.36
C LYS A 132 24.01 -30.95 45.64
N ILE A 133 22.70 -30.73 45.76
CA ILE A 133 21.93 -31.24 46.92
C ILE A 133 21.93 -32.76 46.95
N SER A 134 21.70 -33.40 45.81
CA SER A 134 21.73 -34.87 45.70
C SER A 134 23.08 -35.46 46.09
N LYS A 135 24.19 -34.83 45.70
CA LYS A 135 25.54 -35.28 46.04
C LYS A 135 25.90 -35.09 47.50
N ASN A 136 25.28 -34.13 48.19
CA ASN A 136 25.51 -33.88 49.64
C ASN A 136 24.72 -34.78 50.53
N GLN A 137 23.77 -35.56 50.04
CA GLN A 137 22.95 -36.51 50.82
C GLN A 137 23.48 -37.95 50.79
N ASN A 138 24.51 -38.27 50.02
CA ASN A 138 25.21 -39.55 49.98
C ASN A 138 26.55 -39.43 50.70
#